data_31a761f4784db3edb339d4c3b369ca09
#
_entry.id   31a761f4784db3edb339d4c3b369ca09
#
_cell.length_a   1.000
_cell.length_b   1.000
_cell.length_c   1.000
_cell.angle_alpha   90.00
_cell.angle_beta   90.00
_cell.angle_gamma   90.00
#
_symmetry.space_group_name_H-M   'P 1'
#
loop_
_entity.id
_entity.type
_entity.pdbx_description
1 polymer ?
#
loop_
_entity_poly.entity_id
_entity_poly.type
_entity_poly.pdbx_seq_one_letter_code
_entity_poly.pdbx_strand_id
1 'polypeptide(L)'
;MSSVNLSRFQFSGGENAAPIENLAALPREDQERLVLAGIDVNDSTASGAFMQLNHAGVHCETRHEGLDLMDIRTALKKFDGLPQYYWKLLNPEKDEFTRMAQEHCNGGYFVRARKGVKIAQPVQSCMFIKGHGAGQSIHNIVIVEEGAELHILGGCATAHDANDAAHLGVTEYYVEKGGKLTFTMIHNWGSSTTVRPRSAGIVEAGGEFQNNYILLKPVGDLQMYPTMTLAGSGAVARFNSVVVAPTGSHVDCGNRIDLAAPDTRGEIISRVVTTGGTVINRGFIGASAAPAKGHLECKGLILGGGRMHAIPELDSNQAVSYTHLTLPTICSV
;
A
#
# COMPACT_ATOMS: atom_id res chain seq x y z
N MET A 1 -20.22 7.84 -4.19
CA MET A 1 -19.44 7.21 -3.09
C MET A 1 -20.24 7.38 -1.82
N SER A 2 -20.44 6.31 -1.07
CA SER A 2 -21.08 6.41 0.24
C SER A 2 -20.13 7.18 1.17
N SER A 3 -20.61 8.22 1.83
CA SER A 3 -19.87 8.90 2.88
C SER A 3 -19.63 7.90 4.03
N VAL A 4 -18.37 7.75 4.44
CA VAL A 4 -18.02 6.92 5.59
C VAL A 4 -18.22 7.74 6.85
N ASN A 5 -19.04 7.26 7.78
CA ASN A 5 -19.13 7.89 9.10
C ASN A 5 -17.93 7.46 9.96
N LEU A 6 -16.87 8.28 9.99
CA LEU A 6 -15.64 7.99 10.75
C LEU A 6 -15.83 8.11 12.25
N SER A 7 -16.85 8.82 12.74
CA SER A 7 -17.08 9.01 14.19
C SER A 7 -17.53 7.73 14.91
N ARG A 8 -17.90 6.68 14.18
CA ARG A 8 -18.24 5.37 14.75
C ARG A 8 -17.01 4.54 15.14
N PHE A 9 -15.82 4.94 14.71
CA PHE A 9 -14.58 4.22 14.97
C PHE A 9 -13.75 4.93 16.03
N GLN A 10 -13.09 4.14 16.88
CA GLN A 10 -12.22 4.64 17.92
C GLN A 10 -10.77 4.68 17.41
N PHE A 11 -10.26 5.90 17.17
CA PHE A 11 -8.89 6.15 16.66
C PHE A 11 -7.88 6.48 17.79
N SER A 12 -8.20 6.21 19.04
CA SER A 12 -7.33 6.48 20.20
C SER A 12 -7.53 5.44 21.29
N GLY A 13 -6.56 5.32 22.18
CA GLY A 13 -6.56 4.37 23.27
C GLY A 13 -5.72 3.13 22.97
N GLY A 14 -5.07 2.57 23.97
CA GLY A 14 -4.22 1.39 23.84
C GLY A 14 -2.85 1.64 23.23
N GLU A 15 -2.38 2.90 23.17
CA GLU A 15 -1.06 3.28 22.65
C GLU A 15 0.11 2.66 23.45
N ASN A 16 -0.19 2.18 24.67
CA ASN A 16 0.77 1.55 25.58
C ASN A 16 0.64 0.01 25.61
N ALA A 17 0.21 -0.62 24.51
CA ALA A 17 0.21 -2.08 24.45
C ALA A 17 1.63 -2.63 24.70
N ALA A 18 1.70 -3.73 25.44
CA ALA A 18 3.00 -4.34 25.75
C ALA A 18 3.73 -4.80 24.49
N PRO A 19 5.05 -4.60 24.41
CA PRO A 19 5.84 -5.13 23.32
C PRO A 19 5.71 -6.65 23.18
N ILE A 20 5.67 -7.13 21.97
CA ILE A 20 5.68 -8.56 21.61
C ILE A 20 7.09 -8.90 21.14
N GLU A 21 7.82 -9.66 21.92
CA GLU A 21 9.18 -10.06 21.57
C GLU A 21 9.20 -11.04 20.39
N ASN A 22 8.23 -11.95 20.35
CA ASN A 22 8.13 -12.96 19.29
C ASN A 22 6.68 -13.06 18.80
N LEU A 23 6.47 -12.85 17.51
CA LEU A 23 5.15 -12.93 16.88
C LEU A 23 4.53 -14.35 16.99
N ALA A 24 5.34 -15.39 17.12
CA ALA A 24 4.86 -16.74 17.37
C ALA A 24 4.22 -16.94 18.75
N ALA A 25 4.38 -15.97 19.68
CA ALA A 25 3.68 -15.97 20.97
C ALA A 25 2.23 -15.46 20.92
N LEU A 26 1.81 -14.91 19.77
CA LEU A 26 0.42 -14.51 19.56
C LEU A 26 -0.54 -15.71 19.65
N PRO A 27 -1.84 -15.49 19.97
CA PRO A 27 -2.84 -16.53 19.87
C PRO A 27 -2.86 -17.18 18.49
N ARG A 28 -3.07 -18.49 18.43
CA ARG A 28 -3.00 -19.26 17.16
C ARG A 28 -3.93 -18.71 16.08
N GLU A 29 -5.13 -18.29 16.44
CA GLU A 29 -6.09 -17.68 15.52
C GLU A 29 -5.58 -16.37 14.90
N ASP A 30 -4.86 -15.56 15.69
CA ASP A 30 -4.23 -14.32 15.20
C ASP A 30 -3.05 -14.67 14.26
N GLN A 31 -2.24 -15.67 14.62
CA GLN A 31 -1.17 -16.16 13.74
C GLN A 31 -1.71 -16.63 12.38
N GLU A 32 -2.80 -17.39 12.36
CA GLU A 32 -3.47 -17.85 11.13
C GLU A 32 -3.92 -16.66 10.25
N ARG A 33 -4.42 -15.57 10.87
CA ARG A 33 -4.79 -14.34 10.16
C ARG A 33 -3.58 -13.64 9.56
N LEU A 34 -2.46 -13.62 10.28
CA LEU A 34 -1.21 -13.04 9.82
C LEU A 34 -0.61 -13.83 8.64
N VAL A 35 -0.60 -15.16 8.73
CA VAL A 35 -0.13 -16.04 7.64
C VAL A 35 -0.96 -15.82 6.36
N LEU A 36 -2.28 -15.67 6.47
CA LEU A 36 -3.15 -15.34 5.33
C LEU A 36 -2.89 -13.94 4.76
N ALA A 37 -2.26 -13.05 5.52
CA ALA A 37 -1.77 -11.74 5.07
C ALA A 37 -0.29 -11.80 4.62
N GLY A 38 0.29 -12.99 4.47
CA GLY A 38 1.65 -13.19 3.99
C GLY A 38 2.74 -12.98 5.05
N ILE A 39 2.39 -12.82 6.32
CA ILE A 39 3.35 -12.63 7.41
C ILE A 39 3.71 -13.98 8.02
N ASP A 40 4.96 -14.35 7.92
CA ASP A 40 5.49 -15.53 8.61
C ASP A 40 5.94 -15.13 10.02
N VAL A 41 5.18 -15.58 11.02
CA VAL A 41 5.44 -15.28 12.44
C VAL A 41 6.69 -15.98 12.97
N ASN A 42 7.22 -16.99 12.24
CA ASN A 42 8.42 -17.75 12.59
C ASN A 42 9.63 -17.36 11.74
N ASP A 43 9.48 -16.42 10.78
CA ASP A 43 10.57 -16.08 9.87
C ASP A 43 11.70 -15.35 10.59
N SER A 44 12.77 -16.09 10.82
CA SER A 44 14.04 -15.55 11.33
C SER A 44 14.95 -15.01 10.21
N THR A 45 14.58 -15.18 8.93
CA THR A 45 15.42 -14.81 7.78
C THR A 45 15.10 -13.42 7.23
N ALA A 46 13.94 -12.84 7.54
CA ALA A 46 13.59 -11.49 7.15
C ALA A 46 14.64 -10.47 7.61
N SER A 47 14.93 -9.47 6.79
CA SER A 47 15.91 -8.42 7.13
C SER A 47 15.43 -7.49 8.25
N GLY A 48 14.15 -7.51 8.56
CA GLY A 48 13.53 -6.79 9.68
C GLY A 48 12.05 -7.11 9.76
N ALA A 49 11.44 -6.82 10.90
CA ALA A 49 10.01 -7.02 11.14
C ALA A 49 9.43 -5.85 11.93
N PHE A 50 8.24 -5.40 11.53
CA PHE A 50 7.46 -4.39 12.25
C PHE A 50 6.01 -4.87 12.36
N MET A 51 5.43 -4.74 13.55
CA MET A 51 4.00 -4.98 13.75
C MET A 51 3.37 -3.85 14.57
N GLN A 52 2.26 -3.36 14.06
CA GLN A 52 1.36 -2.48 14.82
C GLN A 52 0.05 -3.20 15.11
N LEU A 53 -0.31 -3.26 16.39
CA LEU A 53 -1.60 -3.73 16.88
C LEU A 53 -2.45 -2.50 17.28
N ASN A 54 -3.57 -2.29 16.61
CA ASN A 54 -4.41 -1.10 16.77
C ASN A 54 -3.58 0.20 16.75
N HIS A 55 -3.35 0.82 17.92
CA HIS A 55 -2.72 2.13 18.07
C HIS A 55 -1.26 2.05 18.57
N ALA A 56 -0.70 0.85 18.71
CA ALA A 56 0.66 0.67 19.22
C ALA A 56 1.54 -0.15 18.27
N GLY A 57 2.76 0.33 18.02
CA GLY A 57 3.82 -0.51 17.50
C GLY A 57 4.25 -1.51 18.60
N VAL A 58 3.93 -2.78 18.41
CA VAL A 58 4.14 -3.83 19.42
C VAL A 58 5.37 -4.69 19.14
N HIS A 59 5.88 -4.67 17.91
CA HIS A 59 7.09 -5.41 17.52
C HIS A 59 7.89 -4.58 16.52
N CYS A 60 9.21 -4.50 16.73
CA CYS A 60 10.12 -3.85 15.79
C CYS A 60 11.51 -4.46 15.92
N GLU A 61 11.99 -5.12 14.87
CA GLU A 61 13.29 -5.75 14.83
C GLU A 61 14.00 -5.42 13.52
N THR A 62 15.28 -5.10 13.58
CA THR A 62 16.14 -4.86 12.42
C THR A 62 17.31 -5.84 12.46
N ARG A 63 17.50 -6.60 11.39
CA ARG A 63 18.52 -7.65 11.29
C ARG A 63 19.58 -7.37 10.22
N HIS A 64 19.56 -6.18 9.59
CA HIS A 64 20.49 -5.79 8.55
C HIS A 64 21.08 -4.41 8.83
N GLU A 65 22.41 -4.28 8.85
CA GLU A 65 23.11 -3.03 9.21
C GLU A 65 22.77 -1.83 8.31
N GLY A 66 22.48 -2.08 7.03
CA GLY A 66 22.10 -1.04 6.07
C GLY A 66 20.62 -0.64 6.09
N LEU A 67 19.85 -1.18 7.03
CA LEU A 67 18.42 -0.93 7.18
C LEU A 67 18.13 -0.13 8.45
N ASP A 68 17.40 0.96 8.32
CA ASP A 68 16.73 1.61 9.45
C ASP A 68 15.25 1.21 9.41
N LEU A 69 14.76 0.63 10.50
CA LEU A 69 13.35 0.27 10.69
C LEU A 69 12.93 0.63 12.11
N MET A 70 11.87 1.42 12.24
CA MET A 70 11.32 1.81 13.55
C MET A 70 9.92 2.42 13.44
N ASP A 71 9.26 2.60 14.59
CA ASP A 71 8.03 3.39 14.69
C ASP A 71 8.27 4.81 14.17
N ILE A 72 7.34 5.35 13.41
CA ILE A 72 7.46 6.66 12.74
C ILE A 72 7.69 7.82 13.72
N ARG A 73 7.05 7.78 14.90
CA ARG A 73 7.17 8.83 15.93
C ARG A 73 8.57 8.82 16.54
N THR A 74 9.18 7.64 16.66
CA THR A 74 10.57 7.47 17.10
C THR A 74 11.52 7.98 16.02
N ALA A 75 11.26 7.65 14.76
CA ALA A 75 12.08 8.08 13.63
C ALA A 75 12.11 9.60 13.47
N LEU A 76 10.95 10.26 13.56
CA LEU A 76 10.83 11.72 13.47
C LEU A 76 11.59 12.47 14.58
N LYS A 77 11.80 11.85 15.74
CA LYS A 77 12.62 12.40 16.82
C LYS A 77 14.10 12.10 16.65
N LYS A 78 14.43 10.97 16.01
CA LYS A 78 15.82 10.48 15.88
C LYS A 78 16.56 11.08 14.68
N PHE A 79 15.86 11.37 13.59
CA PHE A 79 16.45 11.83 12.34
C PHE A 79 15.99 13.24 12.01
N ASP A 80 16.84 14.25 12.24
CA ASP A 80 16.54 15.67 12.02
C ASP A 80 16.08 15.99 10.58
N GLY A 81 16.55 15.22 9.58
CA GLY A 81 16.15 15.38 8.18
C GLY A 81 14.84 14.71 7.81
N LEU A 82 14.26 13.87 8.67
CA LEU A 82 13.06 13.10 8.31
C LEU A 82 11.77 13.94 8.21
N PRO A 83 11.57 15.00 9.00
CA PRO A 83 10.38 15.85 8.88
C PRO A 83 10.14 16.43 7.47
N GLN A 84 11.20 16.59 6.65
CA GLN A 84 11.06 17.07 5.26
C GLN A 84 10.36 16.06 4.33
N TYR A 85 10.28 14.79 4.71
CA TYR A 85 9.59 13.72 3.98
C TYR A 85 8.17 13.45 4.48
N TYR A 86 7.82 13.98 5.66
CA TYR A 86 6.55 13.72 6.32
C TYR A 86 5.46 14.65 5.80
N TRP A 87 4.38 14.11 5.20
CA TRP A 87 3.34 14.84 4.48
C TRP A 87 3.88 15.66 3.29
N LYS A 88 4.94 15.18 2.63
CA LYS A 88 5.54 15.90 1.49
C LYS A 88 4.87 15.59 0.16
N LEU A 89 4.48 14.35 -0.06
CA LEU A 89 3.87 13.89 -1.32
C LEU A 89 2.35 13.85 -1.24
N LEU A 90 1.81 13.85 -0.05
CA LEU A 90 0.37 13.85 0.22
C LEU A 90 -0.04 15.12 0.97
N ASN A 91 -1.08 15.79 0.47
CA ASN A 91 -1.67 16.91 1.20
C ASN A 91 -2.61 16.36 2.28
N PRO A 92 -2.40 16.71 3.57
CA PRO A 92 -3.32 16.30 4.65
C PRO A 92 -4.76 16.80 4.43
N GLU A 93 -4.94 17.92 3.73
CA GLU A 93 -6.26 18.49 3.40
C GLU A 93 -6.88 17.90 2.10
N LYS A 94 -6.30 16.83 1.54
CA LYS A 94 -6.78 16.22 0.30
C LYS A 94 -8.20 15.70 0.41
N ASP A 95 -8.51 15.02 1.51
CA ASP A 95 -9.83 14.47 1.81
C ASP A 95 -10.02 14.25 3.33
N GLU A 96 -11.20 13.79 3.72
CA GLU A 96 -11.51 13.51 5.13
C GLU A 96 -10.59 12.44 5.76
N PHE A 97 -10.09 11.49 4.96
CA PHE A 97 -9.26 10.40 5.44
C PHE A 97 -7.81 10.83 5.70
N THR A 98 -7.26 11.68 4.83
CA THR A 98 -5.92 12.29 5.07
C THR A 98 -5.95 13.24 6.27
N ARG A 99 -7.01 14.03 6.42
CA ARG A 99 -7.19 14.91 7.58
C ARG A 99 -7.28 14.11 8.87
N MET A 100 -8.12 13.08 8.90
CA MET A 100 -8.23 12.18 10.04
C MET A 100 -6.88 11.49 10.36
N ALA A 101 -6.14 11.08 9.32
CA ALA A 101 -4.83 10.46 9.50
C ALA A 101 -3.79 11.45 10.06
N GLN A 102 -3.89 12.75 9.76
CA GLN A 102 -3.02 13.77 10.35
C GLN A 102 -3.39 14.05 11.81
N GLU A 103 -4.68 14.21 12.10
CA GLU A 103 -5.17 14.57 13.44
C GLU A 103 -5.02 13.42 14.45
N HIS A 104 -5.19 12.18 14.00
CA HIS A 104 -5.22 10.98 14.82
C HIS A 104 -4.16 9.95 14.41
N CYS A 105 -2.99 10.39 13.93
CA CYS A 105 -1.89 9.47 13.62
C CYS A 105 -1.39 8.78 14.89
N ASN A 106 -1.67 7.50 15.01
CA ASN A 106 -1.29 6.72 16.20
C ASN A 106 -0.16 5.73 15.94
N GLY A 107 0.53 5.82 14.81
CA GLY A 107 1.70 5.03 14.50
C GLY A 107 2.01 4.95 13.02
N GLY A 108 2.55 3.82 12.63
CA GLY A 108 3.15 3.57 11.33
C GLY A 108 4.65 3.31 11.49
N TYR A 109 5.30 3.01 10.39
CA TYR A 109 6.73 2.72 10.37
C TYR A 109 7.52 3.68 9.48
N PHE A 110 8.77 3.82 9.84
CA PHE A 110 9.82 4.36 9.01
C PHE A 110 10.73 3.22 8.57
N VAL A 111 10.96 3.11 7.25
CA VAL A 111 11.94 2.19 6.66
C VAL A 111 12.88 2.96 5.76
N ARG A 112 14.19 2.77 5.93
CA ARG A 112 15.19 3.32 5.04
C ARG A 112 16.25 2.28 4.70
N ALA A 113 16.42 1.97 3.41
CA ALA A 113 17.58 1.27 2.89
C ALA A 113 18.66 2.30 2.56
N ARG A 114 19.82 2.21 3.24
CA ARG A 114 20.91 3.16 3.09
C ARG A 114 21.61 3.02 1.74
N LYS A 115 22.25 4.10 1.30
CA LYS A 115 22.91 4.23 0.00
C LYS A 115 23.73 2.99 -0.39
N GLY A 116 23.44 2.46 -1.57
CA GLY A 116 24.16 1.34 -2.19
C GLY A 116 23.89 -0.03 -1.57
N VAL A 117 23.11 -0.13 -0.50
CA VAL A 117 22.85 -1.38 0.20
C VAL A 117 21.83 -2.24 -0.58
N LYS A 118 22.13 -3.53 -0.74
CA LYS A 118 21.24 -4.52 -1.36
C LYS A 118 20.65 -5.42 -0.27
N ILE A 119 19.41 -5.19 0.10
CA ILE A 119 18.72 -5.97 1.13
C ILE A 119 18.03 -7.16 0.47
N ALA A 120 18.66 -8.34 0.55
CA ALA A 120 18.24 -9.52 -0.20
C ALA A 120 16.94 -10.14 0.35
N GLN A 121 16.78 -10.15 1.67
CA GLN A 121 15.57 -10.69 2.29
C GLN A 121 14.56 -9.57 2.56
N PRO A 122 13.26 -9.84 2.44
CA PRO A 122 12.25 -8.79 2.64
C PRO A 122 12.21 -8.28 4.08
N VAL A 123 11.76 -7.05 4.25
CA VAL A 123 11.26 -6.53 5.52
C VAL A 123 9.79 -6.89 5.62
N GLN A 124 9.37 -7.54 6.71
CA GLN A 124 7.97 -7.80 6.99
C GLN A 124 7.35 -6.63 7.77
N SER A 125 6.22 -6.12 7.31
CA SER A 125 5.45 -5.11 8.04
C SER A 125 4.00 -5.56 8.20
N CYS A 126 3.46 -5.47 9.41
CA CYS A 126 2.10 -5.90 9.69
C CYS A 126 1.28 -4.80 10.37
N MET A 127 0.09 -4.54 9.82
CA MET A 127 -0.95 -3.73 10.43
C MET A 127 -2.09 -4.65 10.85
N PHE A 128 -2.30 -4.81 12.16
CA PHE A 128 -3.27 -5.73 12.71
C PHE A 128 -4.29 -4.98 13.56
N ILE A 129 -5.58 -5.21 13.29
CA ILE A 129 -6.68 -4.58 14.02
C ILE A 129 -7.44 -5.64 14.79
N LYS A 130 -7.71 -5.37 16.07
CA LYS A 130 -8.43 -6.25 16.99
C LYS A 130 -9.50 -5.48 17.75
N GLY A 131 -10.63 -6.14 18.00
CA GLY A 131 -11.75 -5.57 18.73
C GLY A 131 -12.78 -4.85 17.87
N HIS A 132 -13.97 -4.68 18.42
CA HIS A 132 -15.10 -4.03 17.74
C HIS A 132 -14.91 -2.51 17.68
N GLY A 133 -15.26 -1.90 16.55
CA GLY A 133 -15.21 -0.43 16.36
C GLY A 133 -13.81 0.17 16.34
N ALA A 134 -12.75 -0.64 16.27
CA ALA A 134 -11.38 -0.15 16.28
C ALA A 134 -11.04 0.60 14.98
N GLY A 135 -10.51 1.81 15.12
CA GLY A 135 -10.00 2.64 14.03
C GLY A 135 -8.48 2.74 14.10
N GLN A 136 -7.77 2.29 13.07
CA GLN A 136 -6.32 2.42 12.98
C GLN A 136 -5.97 3.52 11.98
N SER A 137 -5.17 4.49 12.42
CA SER A 137 -4.69 5.60 11.59
C SER A 137 -3.17 5.66 11.65
N ILE A 138 -2.51 5.48 10.51
CA ILE A 138 -1.05 5.35 10.44
C ILE A 138 -0.44 6.21 9.34
N HIS A 139 0.85 6.57 9.53
CA HIS A 139 1.66 7.20 8.50
C HIS A 139 3.00 6.46 8.35
N ASN A 140 3.23 5.91 7.19
CA ASN A 140 4.47 5.21 6.86
C ASN A 140 5.35 6.06 5.93
N ILE A 141 6.66 6.03 6.15
CA ILE A 141 7.65 6.61 5.24
C ILE A 141 8.64 5.51 4.84
N VAL A 142 8.82 5.36 3.55
CA VAL A 142 9.78 4.42 2.95
C VAL A 142 10.76 5.17 2.08
N ILE A 143 12.06 5.09 2.40
CA ILE A 143 13.14 5.72 1.65
C ILE A 143 14.09 4.62 1.16
N VAL A 144 14.31 4.59 -0.15
CA VAL A 144 15.36 3.76 -0.76
C VAL A 144 16.40 4.72 -1.32
N GLU A 145 17.51 4.86 -0.61
CA GLU A 145 18.59 5.79 -0.98
C GLU A 145 19.29 5.37 -2.27
N GLU A 146 20.12 6.26 -2.82
CA GLU A 146 20.80 6.09 -4.11
C GLU A 146 21.43 4.71 -4.27
N GLY A 147 21.02 4.00 -5.32
CA GLY A 147 21.52 2.68 -5.66
C GLY A 147 21.18 1.56 -4.68
N ALA A 148 20.36 1.80 -3.65
CA ALA A 148 19.92 0.75 -2.72
C ALA A 148 18.82 -0.14 -3.32
N GLU A 149 18.64 -1.33 -2.74
CA GLU A 149 17.55 -2.25 -3.11
C GLU A 149 16.83 -2.74 -1.86
N LEU A 150 15.50 -2.68 -1.87
CA LEU A 150 14.65 -3.05 -0.76
C LEU A 150 13.39 -3.78 -1.25
N HIS A 151 13.03 -4.86 -0.57
CA HIS A 151 11.71 -5.47 -0.68
C HIS A 151 10.98 -5.39 0.66
N ILE A 152 9.75 -4.87 0.65
CA ILE A 152 8.85 -4.86 1.81
C ILE A 152 7.69 -5.79 1.50
N LEU A 153 7.43 -6.73 2.40
CA LEU A 153 6.22 -7.54 2.43
C LEU A 153 5.29 -6.99 3.51
N GLY A 154 4.26 -6.27 3.06
CA GLY A 154 3.24 -5.69 3.93
C GLY A 154 2.03 -6.62 4.04
N GLY A 155 1.67 -6.96 5.26
CA GLY A 155 0.48 -7.72 5.58
C GLY A 155 -0.47 -6.89 6.44
N CYS A 156 -1.72 -6.74 6.00
CA CYS A 156 -2.74 -6.06 6.80
C CYS A 156 -3.89 -7.03 7.08
N ALA A 157 -4.26 -7.17 8.35
CA ALA A 157 -5.31 -8.10 8.74
C ALA A 157 -6.16 -7.59 9.91
N THR A 158 -7.34 -8.17 10.05
CA THR A 158 -8.19 -8.03 11.25
C THR A 158 -8.30 -9.35 11.98
N ALA A 159 -8.32 -9.32 13.30
CA ALA A 159 -8.64 -10.47 14.13
C ALA A 159 -10.11 -10.92 13.94
N HIS A 160 -10.45 -12.10 14.41
CA HIS A 160 -11.82 -12.62 14.29
C HIS A 160 -12.85 -11.80 15.08
N ASP A 161 -12.43 -11.16 16.17
CA ASP A 161 -13.26 -10.29 17.01
C ASP A 161 -13.35 -8.85 16.49
N ALA A 162 -12.60 -8.49 15.46
CA ALA A 162 -12.62 -7.16 14.86
C ALA A 162 -13.84 -6.99 13.93
N ASN A 163 -14.95 -6.61 14.50
CA ASN A 163 -16.15 -6.25 13.76
C ASN A 163 -16.23 -4.72 13.63
N ASP A 164 -16.67 -4.25 12.45
CA ASP A 164 -16.84 -2.83 12.17
C ASP A 164 -15.56 -2.02 12.44
N ALA A 165 -14.45 -2.41 11.82
CA ALA A 165 -13.16 -1.78 11.97
C ALA A 165 -12.85 -0.79 10.82
N ALA A 166 -11.92 0.15 11.05
CA ALA A 166 -11.43 1.05 10.02
C ALA A 166 -9.91 1.10 9.96
N HIS A 167 -9.36 1.14 8.74
CA HIS A 167 -7.94 1.37 8.49
C HIS A 167 -7.73 2.58 7.58
N LEU A 168 -7.04 3.59 8.10
CA LEU A 168 -6.62 4.79 7.39
C LEU A 168 -5.09 4.79 7.31
N GLY A 169 -4.55 4.29 6.22
CA GLY A 169 -3.10 4.16 6.04
C GLY A 169 -2.55 5.21 5.09
N VAL A 170 -1.73 6.12 5.59
CA VAL A 170 -0.93 7.03 4.75
C VAL A 170 0.44 6.41 4.52
N THR A 171 0.92 6.41 3.25
CA THR A 171 2.27 5.92 2.95
C THR A 171 2.92 6.79 1.88
N GLU A 172 4.13 7.25 2.17
CA GLU A 172 4.94 8.02 1.23
C GLU A 172 6.21 7.24 0.88
N TYR A 173 6.45 7.09 -0.44
CA TYR A 173 7.59 6.33 -0.99
C TYR A 173 8.57 7.27 -1.68
N TYR A 174 9.84 7.16 -1.33
CA TYR A 174 10.95 7.90 -1.92
C TYR A 174 11.97 6.91 -2.45
N VAL A 175 12.09 6.83 -3.78
CA VAL A 175 13.10 6.00 -4.46
C VAL A 175 14.09 6.93 -5.12
N GLU A 176 15.26 7.03 -4.53
CA GLU A 176 16.33 7.88 -5.03
C GLU A 176 17.00 7.28 -6.28
N LYS A 177 17.92 8.02 -6.86
CA LYS A 177 18.62 7.69 -8.11
C LYS A 177 19.16 6.24 -8.11
N GLY A 178 18.70 5.44 -9.09
CA GLY A 178 19.10 4.05 -9.24
C GLY A 178 18.63 3.13 -8.11
N GLY A 179 17.84 3.62 -7.15
CA GLY A 179 17.24 2.82 -6.08
C GLY A 179 16.16 1.88 -6.61
N LYS A 180 15.94 0.76 -5.93
CA LYS A 180 14.90 -0.22 -6.30
C LYS A 180 14.05 -0.59 -5.10
N LEU A 181 12.75 -0.34 -5.20
CA LEU A 181 11.76 -0.72 -4.19
C LEU A 181 10.75 -1.70 -4.77
N THR A 182 10.66 -2.88 -4.17
CA THR A 182 9.52 -3.77 -4.36
C THR A 182 8.65 -3.73 -3.11
N PHE A 183 7.37 -3.40 -3.27
CA PHE A 183 6.39 -3.37 -2.19
C PHE A 183 5.27 -4.36 -2.50
N THR A 184 5.21 -5.46 -1.76
CA THR A 184 4.15 -6.45 -1.87
C THR A 184 3.19 -6.27 -0.71
N MET A 185 1.92 -5.99 -1.00
CA MET A 185 0.86 -5.78 -0.01
C MET A 185 -0.19 -6.86 -0.12
N ILE A 186 -0.44 -7.58 0.96
CA ILE A 186 -1.49 -8.59 1.06
C ILE A 186 -2.51 -8.16 2.11
N HIS A 187 -3.76 -8.01 1.69
CA HIS A 187 -4.86 -7.65 2.57
C HIS A 187 -5.69 -8.87 2.95
N ASN A 188 -5.85 -9.09 4.25
CA ASN A 188 -6.73 -10.11 4.85
C ASN A 188 -7.68 -9.45 5.86
N TRP A 189 -8.41 -8.45 5.38
CA TRP A 189 -9.40 -7.71 6.16
C TRP A 189 -10.67 -8.55 6.43
N GLY A 190 -11.45 -8.14 7.41
CA GLY A 190 -12.79 -8.69 7.65
C GLY A 190 -13.83 -8.07 6.71
N SER A 191 -14.95 -8.80 6.51
CA SER A 191 -16.05 -8.37 5.65
C SER A 191 -16.80 -7.10 6.11
N SER A 192 -16.54 -6.64 7.34
CA SER A 192 -17.09 -5.39 7.91
C SER A 192 -16.04 -4.27 8.02
N THR A 193 -14.84 -4.46 7.45
CA THR A 193 -13.75 -3.48 7.58
C THR A 193 -13.84 -2.41 6.50
N THR A 194 -13.72 -1.15 6.91
CA THR A 194 -13.57 0.03 6.04
C THR A 194 -12.09 0.34 5.85
N VAL A 195 -11.62 0.39 4.61
CA VAL A 195 -10.18 0.55 4.29
C VAL A 195 -9.98 1.72 3.35
N ARG A 196 -9.25 2.75 3.79
CA ARG A 196 -9.04 4.02 3.07
C ARG A 196 -7.57 4.42 3.02
N PRO A 197 -6.68 3.64 2.42
CA PRO A 197 -5.28 4.02 2.31
C PRO A 197 -5.09 5.18 1.31
N ARG A 198 -4.11 6.02 1.58
CA ARG A 198 -3.65 7.09 0.72
C ARG A 198 -2.14 6.97 0.56
N SER A 199 -1.69 6.72 -0.66
CA SER A 199 -0.26 6.52 -0.91
C SER A 199 0.19 7.36 -2.08
N ALA A 200 1.39 7.92 -1.95
CA ALA A 200 2.08 8.62 -3.01
C ALA A 200 3.56 8.28 -3.00
N GLY A 201 4.20 8.34 -4.15
CA GLY A 201 5.64 8.12 -4.25
C GLY A 201 6.28 8.91 -5.37
N ILE A 202 7.59 9.06 -5.26
CA ILE A 202 8.43 9.68 -6.26
C ILE A 202 9.62 8.76 -6.57
N VAL A 203 9.96 8.65 -7.86
CA VAL A 203 11.08 7.85 -8.35
C VAL A 203 12.02 8.76 -9.11
N GLU A 204 13.26 8.82 -8.66
CA GLU A 204 14.33 9.60 -9.27
C GLU A 204 14.99 8.84 -10.44
N ALA A 205 16.01 9.46 -11.05
CA ALA A 205 16.66 9.00 -12.26
C ALA A 205 17.15 7.53 -12.17
N GLY A 206 16.72 6.68 -13.11
CA GLY A 206 17.06 5.27 -13.17
C GLY A 206 16.54 4.43 -12.00
N GLY A 207 15.73 5.00 -11.11
CA GLY A 207 15.10 4.29 -10.02
C GLY A 207 13.97 3.38 -10.51
N GLU A 208 13.65 2.34 -9.73
CA GLU A 208 12.60 1.37 -10.02
C GLU A 208 11.66 1.20 -8.82
N PHE A 209 10.36 1.31 -9.07
CA PHE A 209 9.31 0.99 -8.11
C PHE A 209 8.41 -0.12 -8.65
N GLN A 210 8.23 -1.16 -7.86
CA GLN A 210 7.27 -2.23 -8.16
C GLN A 210 6.31 -2.42 -6.99
N ASN A 211 5.02 -2.35 -7.26
CA ASN A 211 3.97 -2.67 -6.29
C ASN A 211 3.22 -3.93 -6.72
N ASN A 212 3.08 -4.88 -5.81
CA ASN A 212 2.23 -6.06 -5.98
C ASN A 212 1.13 -6.01 -4.92
N TYR A 213 -0.11 -5.86 -5.34
CA TYR A 213 -1.28 -5.80 -4.46
C TYR A 213 -2.14 -7.05 -4.58
N ILE A 214 -2.44 -7.68 -3.46
CA ILE A 214 -3.17 -8.95 -3.38
C ILE A 214 -4.32 -8.81 -2.39
N LEU A 215 -5.56 -8.98 -2.87
CA LEU A 215 -6.78 -9.03 -2.08
C LEU A 215 -7.59 -10.26 -2.50
N LEU A 216 -7.51 -11.34 -1.72
CA LEU A 216 -8.21 -12.61 -2.03
C LEU A 216 -9.36 -12.92 -1.06
N LYS A 217 -9.48 -12.15 0.02
CA LYS A 217 -10.48 -12.33 1.08
C LYS A 217 -11.48 -11.18 1.06
N PRO A 218 -12.68 -11.40 1.61
CA PRO A 218 -13.70 -10.35 1.70
C PRO A 218 -13.16 -9.10 2.41
N VAL A 219 -13.58 -7.94 1.93
CA VAL A 219 -13.43 -6.64 2.59
C VAL A 219 -14.78 -5.92 2.53
N GLY A 220 -15.15 -5.20 3.59
CA GLY A 220 -16.42 -4.48 3.61
C GLY A 220 -16.45 -3.37 2.56
N ASP A 221 -15.58 -2.39 2.72
CA ASP A 221 -15.50 -1.24 1.83
C ASP A 221 -14.05 -0.75 1.71
N LEU A 222 -13.46 -0.97 0.54
CA LEU A 222 -12.09 -0.56 0.21
C LEU A 222 -12.10 0.53 -0.86
N GLN A 223 -11.39 1.61 -0.59
CA GLN A 223 -11.08 2.61 -1.61
C GLN A 223 -9.61 2.97 -1.56
N MET A 224 -8.87 2.72 -2.65
CA MET A 224 -7.45 3.03 -2.77
C MET A 224 -7.06 3.43 -4.20
N TYR A 225 -6.17 4.42 -4.29
CA TYR A 225 -5.66 4.92 -5.56
C TYR A 225 -4.24 5.47 -5.38
N PRO A 226 -3.22 4.60 -5.14
CA PRO A 226 -1.84 5.03 -5.00
C PRO A 226 -1.35 5.72 -6.27
N THR A 227 -0.54 6.76 -6.08
CA THR A 227 0.04 7.57 -7.15
C THR A 227 1.56 7.48 -7.12
N MET A 228 2.19 7.26 -8.29
CA MET A 228 3.63 7.25 -8.43
C MET A 228 4.06 8.25 -9.49
N THR A 229 4.93 9.19 -9.13
CA THR A 229 5.52 10.17 -10.03
C THR A 229 6.93 9.75 -10.42
N LEU A 230 7.15 9.56 -11.72
CA LEU A 230 8.48 9.27 -12.28
C LEU A 230 9.16 10.59 -12.64
N ALA A 231 9.88 11.17 -11.66
CA ALA A 231 10.47 12.51 -11.75
C ALA A 231 11.87 12.52 -12.36
N GLY A 232 12.54 11.37 -12.45
CA GLY A 232 13.87 11.28 -13.01
C GLY A 232 13.93 10.52 -14.34
N SER A 233 14.85 10.90 -15.22
CA SER A 233 15.05 10.21 -16.50
C SER A 233 15.33 8.72 -16.34
N GLY A 234 14.69 7.88 -17.14
CA GLY A 234 14.84 6.43 -17.10
C GLY A 234 14.18 5.74 -15.90
N ALA A 235 13.41 6.48 -15.08
CA ALA A 235 12.67 5.89 -13.97
C ALA A 235 11.56 4.94 -14.44
N VAL A 236 11.29 3.90 -13.63
CA VAL A 236 10.30 2.86 -13.95
C VAL A 236 9.35 2.65 -12.77
N ALA A 237 8.05 2.54 -13.05
CA ALA A 237 7.07 2.07 -12.08
C ALA A 237 6.19 0.96 -12.66
N ARG A 238 5.92 -0.06 -11.83
CA ARG A 238 5.01 -1.16 -12.15
C ARG A 238 4.03 -1.38 -11.00
N PHE A 239 2.75 -1.43 -11.34
CA PHE A 239 1.68 -1.83 -10.43
C PHE A 239 1.04 -3.12 -10.94
N ASN A 240 1.08 -4.17 -10.13
CA ASN A 240 0.40 -5.43 -10.37
C ASN A 240 -0.67 -5.62 -9.29
N SER A 241 -1.90 -5.92 -9.67
CA SER A 241 -2.96 -6.19 -8.70
C SER A 241 -3.76 -7.43 -9.05
N VAL A 242 -4.03 -8.24 -8.02
CA VAL A 242 -4.95 -9.37 -8.06
C VAL A 242 -6.00 -9.18 -6.99
N VAL A 243 -7.25 -9.01 -7.40
CA VAL A 243 -8.35 -8.65 -6.52
C VAL A 243 -9.50 -9.62 -6.72
N VAL A 244 -10.00 -10.20 -5.64
CA VAL A 244 -11.23 -10.99 -5.59
C VAL A 244 -12.25 -10.27 -4.72
N ALA A 245 -13.44 -10.02 -5.25
CA ALA A 245 -14.53 -9.35 -4.56
C ALA A 245 -15.75 -10.28 -4.43
N PRO A 246 -15.88 -11.04 -3.34
CA PRO A 246 -17.05 -11.84 -3.07
C PRO A 246 -18.26 -10.98 -2.67
N THR A 247 -19.42 -11.63 -2.54
CA THR A 247 -20.67 -10.98 -2.12
C THR A 247 -20.47 -10.15 -0.86
N GLY A 248 -21.02 -8.93 -0.86
CA GLY A 248 -20.90 -7.95 0.23
C GLY A 248 -19.64 -7.09 0.20
N SER A 249 -18.67 -7.38 -0.68
CA SER A 249 -17.48 -6.53 -0.85
C SER A 249 -17.77 -5.37 -1.79
N HIS A 250 -17.34 -4.16 -1.36
CA HIS A 250 -17.26 -2.96 -2.19
C HIS A 250 -15.80 -2.57 -2.36
N VAL A 251 -15.31 -2.60 -3.60
CA VAL A 251 -13.89 -2.35 -3.91
C VAL A 251 -13.81 -1.28 -4.99
N ASP A 252 -13.30 -0.09 -4.64
CA ASP A 252 -12.91 0.96 -5.57
C ASP A 252 -11.38 1.07 -5.51
N CYS A 253 -10.70 0.39 -6.42
CA CYS A 253 -9.25 0.31 -6.42
C CYS A 253 -8.66 0.66 -7.79
N GLY A 254 -7.43 1.09 -7.76
CA GLY A 254 -6.67 1.38 -8.97
C GLY A 254 -5.33 2.00 -8.66
N ASN A 255 -4.65 2.45 -9.71
CA ASN A 255 -3.31 3.02 -9.59
C ASN A 255 -3.14 4.16 -10.58
N ARG A 256 -2.25 5.10 -10.24
CA ARG A 256 -1.86 6.21 -11.10
C ARG A 256 -0.34 6.27 -11.25
N ILE A 257 0.13 6.48 -12.48
CA ILE A 257 1.53 6.76 -12.78
C ILE A 257 1.61 8.04 -13.58
N ASP A 258 2.41 9.00 -13.11
CA ASP A 258 2.72 10.23 -13.80
C ASP A 258 4.16 10.15 -14.36
N LEU A 259 4.29 10.10 -15.69
CA LEU A 259 5.56 10.06 -16.41
C LEU A 259 6.05 11.50 -16.63
N ALA A 260 6.80 12.03 -15.63
CA ALA A 260 7.17 13.44 -15.54
C ALA A 260 8.59 13.74 -16.05
N ALA A 261 9.35 12.73 -16.49
CA ALA A 261 10.69 12.89 -17.03
C ALA A 261 10.91 12.04 -18.30
N PRO A 262 11.91 12.36 -19.13
CA PRO A 262 12.22 11.58 -20.32
C PRO A 262 12.64 10.13 -20.02
N ASP A 263 12.44 9.24 -20.98
CA ASP A 263 12.80 7.82 -20.94
C ASP A 263 12.10 7.01 -19.85
N THR A 264 11.04 7.56 -19.23
CA THR A 264 10.27 6.90 -18.18
C THR A 264 9.36 5.79 -18.72
N ARG A 265 9.09 4.80 -17.87
CA ARG A 265 8.21 3.66 -18.20
C ARG A 265 7.24 3.37 -17.06
N GLY A 266 5.95 3.40 -17.39
CA GLY A 266 4.87 3.07 -16.46
C GLY A 266 4.10 1.84 -16.92
N GLU A 267 3.84 0.92 -15.99
CA GLU A 267 3.02 -0.26 -16.28
C GLU A 267 1.99 -0.48 -15.17
N ILE A 268 0.73 -0.67 -15.55
CA ILE A 268 -0.35 -1.03 -14.64
C ILE A 268 -1.03 -2.29 -15.18
N ILE A 269 -0.95 -3.38 -14.43
CA ILE A 269 -1.60 -4.65 -14.75
C ILE A 269 -2.57 -5.00 -13.63
N SER A 270 -3.87 -4.98 -13.92
CA SER A 270 -4.92 -5.31 -12.97
C SER A 270 -5.69 -6.56 -13.39
N ARG A 271 -5.85 -7.49 -12.46
CA ARG A 271 -6.63 -8.72 -12.59
C ARG A 271 -7.67 -8.73 -11.49
N VAL A 272 -8.92 -8.60 -11.87
CA VAL A 272 -10.01 -8.49 -10.91
C VAL A 272 -11.08 -9.55 -11.19
N VAL A 273 -11.49 -10.24 -10.13
CA VAL A 273 -12.56 -11.22 -10.18
C VAL A 273 -13.64 -10.80 -9.18
N THR A 274 -14.89 -10.71 -9.61
CA THR A 274 -16.01 -10.59 -8.68
C THR A 274 -16.86 -11.85 -8.71
N THR A 275 -17.22 -12.31 -7.51
CA THR A 275 -18.12 -13.46 -7.30
C THR A 275 -19.40 -13.03 -6.56
N GLY A 276 -19.81 -11.76 -6.75
CA GLY A 276 -21.01 -11.20 -6.12
C GLY A 276 -20.80 -9.81 -5.52
N GLY A 277 -19.56 -9.34 -5.42
CA GLY A 277 -19.22 -7.98 -4.96
C GLY A 277 -19.35 -6.93 -6.05
N THR A 278 -19.18 -5.68 -5.66
CA THR A 278 -19.11 -4.52 -6.56
C THR A 278 -17.69 -4.02 -6.64
N VAL A 279 -17.15 -3.88 -7.87
CA VAL A 279 -15.79 -3.41 -8.11
C VAL A 279 -15.77 -2.23 -9.07
N ILE A 280 -15.01 -1.20 -8.72
CA ILE A 280 -14.52 -0.17 -9.63
C ILE A 280 -13.02 -0.38 -9.76
N ASN A 281 -12.57 -0.71 -10.98
CA ASN A 281 -11.15 -0.96 -11.27
C ASN A 281 -10.60 0.19 -12.11
N ARG A 282 -9.73 1.02 -11.52
CA ARG A 282 -9.18 2.23 -12.14
C ARG A 282 -7.74 2.04 -12.56
N GLY A 283 -7.34 2.72 -13.61
CA GLY A 283 -5.94 2.84 -14.00
C GLY A 283 -5.72 4.14 -14.74
N PHE A 284 -4.67 4.87 -14.39
CA PHE A 284 -4.28 6.08 -15.09
C PHE A 284 -2.78 6.11 -15.33
N ILE A 285 -2.38 6.38 -16.56
CA ILE A 285 -1.00 6.73 -16.90
C ILE A 285 -1.03 8.05 -17.65
N GLY A 286 -0.37 9.08 -17.08
CA GLY A 286 -0.22 10.40 -17.69
C GLY A 286 1.23 10.66 -18.08
N ALA A 287 1.48 11.24 -19.27
CA ALA A 287 2.82 11.61 -19.73
C ALA A 287 2.91 13.12 -19.96
N SER A 288 3.76 13.80 -19.18
CA SER A 288 4.09 15.22 -19.36
C SER A 288 5.48 15.46 -19.97
N ALA A 289 6.29 14.42 -20.12
CA ALA A 289 7.61 14.46 -20.76
C ALA A 289 7.75 13.36 -21.81
N ALA A 290 8.66 13.56 -22.79
CA ALA A 290 8.95 12.62 -23.85
C ALA A 290 10.47 12.42 -23.99
N PRO A 291 10.93 11.22 -24.45
CA PRO A 291 10.12 10.03 -24.73
C PRO A 291 9.64 9.34 -23.44
N ALA A 292 8.45 8.75 -23.46
CA ALA A 292 7.90 7.98 -22.35
C ALA A 292 7.12 6.77 -22.88
N LYS A 293 7.00 5.72 -22.05
CA LYS A 293 6.25 4.50 -22.38
C LYS A 293 5.25 4.17 -21.29
N GLY A 294 3.98 4.01 -21.66
CA GLY A 294 2.91 3.58 -20.76
C GLY A 294 2.25 2.29 -21.26
N HIS A 295 2.01 1.35 -20.34
CA HIS A 295 1.20 0.17 -20.58
C HIS A 295 0.15 0.02 -19.48
N LEU A 296 -1.12 -0.06 -19.89
CA LEU A 296 -2.25 -0.19 -18.97
C LEU A 296 -3.13 -1.36 -19.39
N GLU A 297 -3.26 -2.35 -18.53
CA GLU A 297 -4.10 -3.51 -18.75
C GLU A 297 -5.02 -3.78 -17.55
N CYS A 298 -6.32 -3.58 -17.74
CA CYS A 298 -7.36 -3.87 -16.76
C CYS A 298 -8.22 -5.04 -17.24
N LYS A 299 -8.01 -6.24 -16.68
CA LYS A 299 -8.85 -7.41 -16.97
C LYS A 299 -9.76 -7.72 -15.80
N GLY A 300 -11.06 -7.87 -16.10
CA GLY A 300 -12.08 -8.21 -15.14
C GLY A 300 -12.84 -9.47 -15.54
N LEU A 301 -13.15 -10.31 -14.55
CA LEU A 301 -13.98 -11.50 -14.68
C LEU A 301 -15.13 -11.42 -13.70
N ILE A 302 -16.36 -11.60 -14.20
CA ILE A 302 -17.56 -11.64 -13.38
C ILE A 302 -18.02 -13.10 -13.32
N LEU A 303 -18.02 -13.66 -12.11
CA LEU A 303 -18.53 -15.00 -11.83
C LEU A 303 -19.79 -14.86 -10.94
N GLY A 304 -20.95 -15.13 -11.50
CA GLY A 304 -22.22 -14.97 -10.78
C GLY A 304 -22.78 -13.55 -10.79
N GLY A 305 -23.35 -13.05 -9.68
CA GLY A 305 -24.16 -11.83 -9.61
C GLY A 305 -23.41 -10.51 -9.36
N GLY A 306 -22.08 -10.46 -9.44
CA GLY A 306 -21.28 -9.28 -9.16
C GLY A 306 -21.40 -8.15 -10.18
N ARG A 307 -20.87 -6.99 -9.84
CA ARG A 307 -20.80 -5.82 -10.73
C ARG A 307 -19.37 -5.33 -10.85
N MET A 308 -18.98 -4.95 -12.07
CA MET A 308 -17.65 -4.40 -12.32
C MET A 308 -17.74 -3.21 -13.25
N HIS A 309 -16.97 -2.16 -12.91
CA HIS A 309 -16.75 -1.00 -13.76
C HIS A 309 -15.25 -0.80 -13.91
N ALA A 310 -14.72 -0.94 -15.12
CA ALA A 310 -13.31 -0.66 -15.42
C ALA A 310 -13.16 0.74 -16.01
N ILE A 311 -12.20 1.51 -15.51
CA ILE A 311 -11.91 2.88 -15.93
C ILE A 311 -10.40 2.99 -16.22
N PRO A 312 -9.94 2.47 -17.37
CA PRO A 312 -8.58 2.68 -17.85
C PRO A 312 -8.47 4.04 -18.55
N GLU A 313 -7.47 4.84 -18.16
CA GLU A 313 -7.24 6.18 -18.71
C GLU A 313 -5.77 6.34 -19.10
N LEU A 314 -5.52 6.80 -20.31
CA LEU A 314 -4.21 7.21 -20.80
C LEU A 314 -4.30 8.67 -21.23
N ASP A 315 -3.41 9.50 -20.72
CA ASP A 315 -3.35 10.92 -21.03
C ASP A 315 -1.93 11.33 -21.43
N SER A 316 -1.81 12.18 -22.44
CA SER A 316 -0.52 12.72 -22.84
C SER A 316 -0.68 14.09 -23.48
N ASN A 317 0.08 15.06 -23.00
CA ASN A 317 0.25 16.36 -23.65
C ASN A 317 1.41 16.38 -24.65
N GLN A 318 2.04 15.23 -24.91
CA GLN A 318 3.10 15.02 -25.89
C GLN A 318 2.57 14.23 -27.09
N ALA A 319 3.29 14.30 -28.22
CA ALA A 319 2.97 13.45 -29.36
C ALA A 319 3.12 11.97 -28.98
N VAL A 320 2.07 11.18 -29.19
CA VAL A 320 2.03 9.77 -28.84
C VAL A 320 1.79 8.89 -30.08
N SER A 321 2.38 7.69 -30.05
CA SER A 321 2.08 6.64 -31.01
C SER A 321 1.51 5.44 -30.25
N TYR A 322 0.30 5.04 -30.59
CA TYR A 322 -0.37 3.87 -30.03
C TYR A 322 -0.12 2.67 -30.96
N THR A 323 0.47 1.60 -30.43
CA THR A 323 0.63 0.36 -31.20
C THR A 323 -0.56 -0.59 -31.02
N HIS A 324 -1.22 -0.59 -29.87
CA HIS A 324 -2.43 -1.36 -29.60
C HIS A 324 -3.28 -0.69 -28.53
N LEU A 325 -4.58 -0.53 -28.79
CA LEU A 325 -5.63 -0.22 -27.85
C LEU A 325 -6.50 -1.47 -27.71
N THR A 326 -6.35 -2.21 -26.61
CA THR A 326 -7.29 -3.29 -26.28
C THR A 326 -8.26 -2.78 -25.22
N LEU A 327 -9.54 -2.70 -25.58
CA LEU A 327 -10.60 -2.47 -24.61
C LEU A 327 -10.71 -3.68 -23.68
N PRO A 328 -11.05 -3.47 -22.38
CA PRO A 328 -11.22 -4.57 -21.45
C PRO A 328 -12.28 -5.56 -21.98
N THR A 329 -11.90 -6.82 -22.11
CA THR A 329 -12.84 -7.89 -22.47
C THR A 329 -13.59 -8.28 -21.22
N ILE A 330 -14.88 -7.99 -21.17
CA ILE A 330 -15.78 -8.50 -20.13
C ILE A 330 -16.28 -9.84 -20.61
N CYS A 331 -15.80 -10.93 -20.01
CA CYS A 331 -16.41 -12.25 -20.16
C CYS A 331 -17.37 -12.48 -19.00
N SER A 332 -18.65 -12.57 -19.27
CA SER A 332 -19.65 -13.17 -18.37
C SER A 332 -19.75 -14.66 -18.70
N VAL A 333 -19.51 -15.52 -17.72
CA VAL A 333 -19.77 -16.96 -17.79
C VAL A 333 -20.86 -17.27 -16.82
#